data_d3c9969e70f6e648d463c1033ecc540f
#
_entry.id   d3c9969e70f6e648d463c1033ecc540f
#
_cell.length_a   1.000
_cell.length_b   1.000
_cell.length_c   1.000
_cell.angle_alpha   90.00
_cell.angle_beta   90.00
_cell.angle_gamma   90.00
#
_symmetry.space_group_name_H-M   'P 1'
#
loop_
_entity.id
_entity.type
_entity.pdbx_description
1 polymer ?
#
loop_
_entity_poly.entity_id
_entity_poly.type
_entity_poly.pdbx_seq_one_letter_code
_entity_poly.pdbx_strand_id
1 'polypeptide(L)'
;EELKEVVGQLRKKGVRITPQRVAMLEFLASVHTHPTAEEIFKALTKEDPQVSVATVYNNLNLFIKEGVVKELTYGDSASRYDFDLGQHYHAVCDVCGKVVDLYYPVLEDVEKAAEQLTGFKVRGHRMEVYGICPECQKKQK
;
A
#
# COMPACT_ATOMS: atom_id res chain seq x y z
N GLU A 1 -1.35 -13.08 -11.14
CA GLU A 1 -2.69 -13.62 -10.96
C GLU A 1 -3.54 -12.76 -10.05
N GLU A 2 -2.96 -12.27 -8.95
CA GLU A 2 -3.65 -11.31 -8.11
C GLU A 2 -3.98 -10.04 -8.91
N LEU A 3 -3.09 -9.65 -9.81
CA LEU A 3 -3.31 -8.51 -10.67
C LEU A 3 -4.51 -8.72 -11.59
N LYS A 4 -4.66 -9.91 -12.14
CA LYS A 4 -5.80 -10.23 -12.99
C LYS A 4 -7.13 -10.15 -12.24
N GLU A 5 -7.12 -10.60 -10.99
CA GLU A 5 -8.31 -10.52 -10.15
C GLU A 5 -8.68 -9.06 -9.86
N VAL A 6 -7.69 -8.24 -9.54
CA VAL A 6 -7.91 -6.81 -9.27
C VAL A 6 -8.49 -6.12 -10.50
N VAL A 7 -7.90 -6.37 -11.67
CA VAL A 7 -8.37 -5.79 -12.93
C VAL A 7 -9.80 -6.24 -13.21
N GLY A 8 -10.09 -7.52 -12.98
CA GLY A 8 -11.44 -8.06 -13.18
C GLY A 8 -12.46 -7.40 -12.26
N GLN A 9 -12.10 -7.20 -10.99
CA GLN A 9 -12.97 -6.53 -10.04
C GLN A 9 -13.27 -5.10 -10.45
N LEU A 10 -12.25 -4.37 -10.93
CA LEU A 10 -12.41 -3.00 -11.37
C LEU A 10 -13.34 -2.91 -12.58
N ARG A 11 -13.20 -3.84 -13.53
CA ARG A 11 -14.09 -3.89 -14.68
C ARG A 11 -15.55 -4.13 -14.29
N LYS A 12 -15.76 -5.01 -13.33
CA LYS A 12 -17.13 -5.30 -12.85
C LYS A 12 -17.77 -4.07 -12.20
N LYS A 13 -16.95 -3.20 -11.61
CA LYS A 13 -17.43 -1.97 -11.00
C LYS A 13 -17.59 -0.82 -11.99
N GLY A 14 -17.33 -1.08 -13.28
CA GLY A 14 -17.46 -0.07 -14.30
C GLY A 14 -16.25 0.82 -14.50
N VAL A 15 -15.12 0.47 -13.91
CA VAL A 15 -13.89 1.23 -14.06
C VAL A 15 -13.25 0.89 -15.39
N ARG A 16 -12.91 1.94 -16.15
CA ARG A 16 -12.22 1.76 -17.42
C ARG A 16 -10.78 1.34 -17.19
N ILE A 17 -10.37 0.26 -17.83
CA ILE A 17 -8.99 -0.24 -17.71
C ILE A 17 -8.18 0.33 -18.87
N THR A 18 -7.23 1.20 -18.53
CA THR A 18 -6.33 1.84 -19.50
C THR A 18 -4.92 1.28 -19.33
N PRO A 19 -4.06 1.41 -20.36
CA PRO A 19 -2.66 0.98 -20.23
C PRO A 19 -1.95 1.62 -19.03
N GLN A 20 -2.19 2.91 -18.77
CA GLN A 20 -1.56 3.59 -17.63
C GLN A 20 -2.02 3.00 -16.31
N ARG A 21 -3.31 2.68 -16.18
CA ARG A 21 -3.83 2.07 -14.95
C ARG A 21 -3.27 0.68 -14.72
N VAL A 22 -3.16 -0.12 -15.79
CA VAL A 22 -2.53 -1.44 -15.69
C VAL A 22 -1.07 -1.31 -15.28
N ALA A 23 -0.33 -0.38 -15.88
CA ALA A 23 1.08 -0.17 -15.54
C ALA A 23 1.25 0.21 -14.08
N MET A 24 0.38 1.05 -13.53
CA MET A 24 0.44 1.41 -12.11
C MET A 24 0.19 0.22 -11.21
N LEU A 25 -0.81 -0.59 -11.53
CA LEU A 25 -1.13 -1.77 -10.74
C LEU A 25 0.00 -2.80 -10.82
N GLU A 26 0.58 -2.98 -12.00
CA GLU A 26 1.73 -3.88 -12.17
C GLU A 26 2.91 -3.43 -11.35
N PHE A 27 3.19 -2.12 -11.35
CA PHE A 27 4.28 -1.59 -10.55
C PHE A 27 4.04 -1.83 -9.05
N LEU A 28 2.84 -1.53 -8.57
CA LEU A 28 2.50 -1.76 -7.17
C LEU A 28 2.58 -3.24 -6.79
N ALA A 29 2.22 -4.13 -7.71
CA ALA A 29 2.31 -5.56 -7.45
C ALA A 29 3.75 -6.06 -7.40
N SER A 30 4.66 -5.39 -8.11
CA SER A 30 6.04 -5.85 -8.24
C SER A 30 6.98 -5.34 -7.14
N VAL A 31 6.60 -4.26 -6.46
CA VAL A 31 7.46 -3.67 -5.42
C VAL A 31 6.98 -4.10 -4.04
N HIS A 32 7.92 -4.24 -3.11
CA HIS A 32 7.62 -4.67 -1.75
C HIS A 32 7.95 -3.59 -0.72
N THR A 33 8.15 -2.35 -1.17
CA THR A 33 8.59 -1.25 -0.31
C THR A 33 7.52 -0.16 -0.12
N HIS A 34 6.32 -0.36 -0.61
CA HIS A 34 5.21 0.60 -0.52
C HIS A 34 5.65 1.98 -1.02
N PRO A 35 5.61 2.21 -2.33
CA PRO A 35 6.14 3.44 -2.94
C PRO A 35 5.28 4.66 -2.63
N THR A 36 5.93 5.83 -2.66
CA THR A 36 5.22 7.11 -2.67
C THR A 36 4.69 7.41 -4.07
N ALA A 37 3.80 8.39 -4.18
CA ALA A 37 3.30 8.81 -5.49
C ALA A 37 4.44 9.29 -6.40
N GLU A 38 5.43 9.97 -5.82
CA GLU A 38 6.58 10.43 -6.59
C GLU A 38 7.39 9.27 -7.14
N GLU A 39 7.60 8.23 -6.33
CA GLU A 39 8.32 7.04 -6.77
C GLU A 39 7.57 6.30 -7.88
N ILE A 40 6.25 6.22 -7.75
CA ILE A 40 5.40 5.63 -8.80
C ILE A 40 5.53 6.45 -10.09
N PHE A 41 5.44 7.78 -9.98
CA PHE A 41 5.57 8.67 -11.12
C PHE A 41 6.90 8.47 -11.85
N LYS A 42 8.00 8.44 -11.10
CA LYS A 42 9.32 8.26 -11.70
C LYS A 42 9.45 6.92 -12.42
N ALA A 43 8.88 5.86 -11.83
CA ALA A 43 8.93 4.54 -12.44
C ALA A 43 8.13 4.50 -13.75
N LEU A 44 6.95 5.09 -13.74
CA LEU A 44 6.08 5.07 -14.93
C LEU A 44 6.62 5.93 -16.06
N THR A 45 7.23 7.07 -15.74
CA THR A 45 7.76 7.97 -16.78
C THR A 45 8.95 7.41 -17.53
N LYS A 46 9.63 6.42 -16.97
CA LYS A 46 10.70 5.75 -17.68
C LYS A 46 10.20 5.02 -18.92
N GLU A 47 8.98 4.49 -18.86
CA GLU A 47 8.38 3.75 -19.96
C GLU A 47 7.42 4.60 -20.78
N ASP A 48 6.77 5.57 -20.14
CA ASP A 48 5.80 6.45 -20.78
C ASP A 48 6.03 7.88 -20.32
N PRO A 49 6.84 8.66 -21.06
CA PRO A 49 7.14 10.05 -20.67
C PRO A 49 5.94 10.97 -20.63
N GLN A 50 4.80 10.56 -21.20
CA GLN A 50 3.60 11.39 -21.22
C GLN A 50 2.78 11.31 -19.93
N VAL A 51 3.10 10.38 -19.04
CA VAL A 51 2.40 10.27 -17.76
C VAL A 51 2.67 11.53 -16.94
N SER A 52 1.62 12.11 -16.38
CA SER A 52 1.75 13.31 -15.54
C SER A 52 1.56 12.92 -14.07
N VAL A 53 2.05 13.78 -13.17
CA VAL A 53 1.85 13.60 -11.73
C VAL A 53 0.35 13.57 -11.42
N ALA A 54 -0.42 14.45 -12.07
CA ALA A 54 -1.87 14.48 -11.87
C ALA A 54 -2.52 13.16 -12.23
N THR A 55 -2.08 12.51 -13.31
CA THR A 55 -2.59 11.20 -13.71
C THR A 55 -2.33 10.16 -12.63
N VAL A 56 -1.11 10.18 -12.05
CA VAL A 56 -0.76 9.24 -10.99
C VAL A 56 -1.69 9.43 -9.79
N TYR A 57 -1.87 10.66 -9.31
CA TYR A 57 -2.74 10.92 -8.16
C TYR A 57 -4.18 10.58 -8.45
N ASN A 58 -4.69 10.92 -9.64
CA ASN A 58 -6.08 10.63 -10.00
C ASN A 58 -6.33 9.12 -10.01
N ASN A 59 -5.39 8.35 -10.56
CA ASN A 59 -5.55 6.90 -10.59
C ASN A 59 -5.40 6.29 -9.18
N LEU A 60 -4.49 6.79 -8.36
CA LEU A 60 -4.36 6.33 -6.99
C LEU A 60 -5.65 6.58 -6.21
N ASN A 61 -6.22 7.78 -6.33
CA ASN A 61 -7.47 8.10 -5.65
C ASN A 61 -8.61 7.19 -6.10
N LEU A 62 -8.67 6.87 -7.38
CA LEU A 62 -9.66 5.94 -7.90
C LEU A 62 -9.47 4.54 -7.29
N PHE A 63 -8.24 4.05 -7.26
CA PHE A 63 -7.95 2.72 -6.73
C PHE A 63 -8.25 2.63 -5.23
N ILE A 64 -7.99 3.70 -4.49
CA ILE A 64 -8.33 3.78 -3.07
C ILE A 64 -9.85 3.73 -2.89
N LYS A 65 -10.56 4.52 -3.68
CA LYS A 65 -12.03 4.55 -3.64
C LYS A 65 -12.62 3.18 -3.92
N GLU A 66 -12.04 2.46 -4.87
CA GLU A 66 -12.53 1.13 -5.25
C GLU A 66 -12.01 0.01 -4.34
N GLY A 67 -11.21 0.33 -3.35
CA GLY A 67 -10.76 -0.63 -2.34
C GLY A 67 -9.64 -1.56 -2.79
N VAL A 68 -8.94 -1.26 -3.88
CA VAL A 68 -7.85 -2.12 -4.36
C VAL A 68 -6.46 -1.63 -3.97
N VAL A 69 -6.34 -0.38 -3.56
CA VAL A 69 -5.09 0.21 -3.06
C VAL A 69 -5.40 0.90 -1.74
N LYS A 70 -4.47 0.83 -0.81
CA LYS A 70 -4.60 1.58 0.44
C LYS A 70 -3.47 2.59 0.54
N GLU A 71 -3.78 3.70 1.18
CA GLU A 71 -2.82 4.77 1.44
C GLU A 71 -2.34 4.63 2.88
N LEU A 72 -1.02 4.63 3.05
CA LEU A 72 -0.39 4.48 4.36
C LEU A 72 0.26 5.82 4.71
N THR A 73 -0.20 6.42 5.81
CA THR A 73 0.34 7.70 6.27
C THR A 73 1.00 7.51 7.63
N TYR A 74 2.22 7.99 7.76
CA TYR A 74 3.03 7.85 8.98
C TYR A 74 3.60 9.21 9.35
N GLY A 75 2.94 9.90 10.28
CA GLY A 75 3.41 11.20 10.75
C GLY A 75 3.48 12.22 9.63
N ASP A 76 4.63 12.88 9.53
CA ASP A 76 4.86 13.93 8.53
C ASP A 76 5.46 13.39 7.23
N SER A 77 5.65 12.08 7.13
CA SER A 77 6.21 11.48 5.92
C SER A 77 5.20 11.53 4.77
N ALA A 78 5.70 11.48 3.53
CA ALA A 78 4.85 11.37 2.36
C ALA A 78 4.02 10.08 2.44
N SER A 79 2.79 10.14 1.92
CA SER A 79 1.94 8.95 1.85
C SER A 79 2.56 7.88 0.98
N ARG A 80 2.35 6.64 1.38
CA ARG A 80 2.80 5.47 0.63
C ARG A 80 1.59 4.63 0.22
N TYR A 81 1.75 3.83 -0.79
CA TYR A 81 0.63 3.12 -1.40
C TYR A 81 0.95 1.65 -1.57
N ASP A 82 -0.06 0.82 -1.42
CA ASP A 82 0.09 -0.63 -1.54
C ASP A 82 -1.23 -1.25 -1.99
N PHE A 83 -1.15 -2.43 -2.62
CA PHE A 83 -2.35 -3.20 -2.87
C PHE A 83 -3.03 -3.54 -1.55
N ASP A 84 -4.35 -3.49 -1.55
CA ASP A 84 -5.14 -3.93 -0.41
C ASP A 84 -5.43 -5.43 -0.56
N LEU A 85 -4.41 -6.23 -0.24
CA LEU A 85 -4.47 -7.69 -0.34
C LEU A 85 -4.78 -8.35 0.99
N GLY A 86 -5.27 -7.59 1.95
CA GLY A 86 -5.59 -8.12 3.27
C GLY A 86 -4.41 -8.14 4.23
N GLN A 87 -3.25 -7.67 3.80
CA GLN A 87 -2.08 -7.59 4.69
C GLN A 87 -2.20 -6.35 5.56
N HIS A 88 -2.20 -6.55 6.88
CA HIS A 88 -2.45 -5.49 7.84
C HIS A 88 -1.25 -5.17 8.74
N TYR A 89 -0.13 -5.84 8.54
CA TYR A 89 1.05 -5.67 9.39
C TYR A 89 2.22 -5.14 8.57
N HIS A 90 2.91 -4.16 9.13
CA HIS A 90 4.03 -3.50 8.44
C HIS A 90 5.13 -3.15 9.43
N ALA A 91 6.36 -3.11 8.95
CA ALA A 91 7.49 -2.57 9.70
C ALA A 91 7.89 -1.24 9.07
N VAL A 92 8.09 -0.23 9.91
CA VAL A 92 8.40 1.13 9.45
C VAL A 92 9.77 1.53 10.00
N CYS A 93 10.65 2.01 9.13
CA CYS A 93 11.96 2.50 9.54
C CYS A 93 11.85 3.95 10.01
N ASP A 94 12.27 4.21 11.25
CA ASP A 94 12.24 5.55 11.82
C ASP A 94 13.22 6.50 11.14
N VAL A 95 14.25 5.97 10.49
CA VAL A 95 15.31 6.77 9.91
C VAL A 95 15.00 7.16 8.47
N CYS A 96 14.71 6.18 7.62
CA CYS A 96 14.50 6.44 6.18
C CYS A 96 13.02 6.42 5.77
N GLY A 97 12.12 6.02 6.66
CA GLY A 97 10.70 5.98 6.35
C GLY A 97 10.25 4.77 5.55
N LYS A 98 11.14 3.84 5.27
CA LYS A 98 10.82 2.65 4.49
C LYS A 98 9.74 1.85 5.20
N VAL A 99 8.75 1.36 4.42
CA VAL A 99 7.67 0.53 4.93
C VAL A 99 7.76 -0.84 4.26
N VAL A 100 7.80 -1.89 5.06
CA VAL A 100 7.96 -3.27 4.59
C VAL A 100 6.81 -4.11 5.12
N ASP A 101 6.26 -4.97 4.27
CA ASP A 101 5.21 -5.91 4.71
C ASP A 101 5.76 -6.88 5.74
N LEU A 102 4.97 -7.11 6.78
CA LEU A 102 5.25 -8.12 7.79
C LEU A 102 4.23 -9.23 7.61
N TYR A 103 4.68 -10.36 7.06
CA TYR A 103 3.80 -11.51 6.80
C TYR A 103 3.75 -12.38 8.05
N TYR A 104 2.75 -12.14 8.85
CA TYR A 104 2.54 -12.84 10.11
C TYR A 104 1.05 -13.17 10.26
N PRO A 105 0.70 -14.32 10.84
CA PRO A 105 -0.72 -14.66 11.01
C PRO A 105 -1.47 -13.59 11.79
N VAL A 106 -2.70 -13.32 11.39
CA VAL A 106 -3.53 -12.32 12.05
C VAL A 106 -3.71 -12.68 13.53
N LEU A 107 -3.51 -11.69 14.40
CA LEU A 107 -3.62 -11.87 15.84
C LEU A 107 -5.10 -11.74 16.26
N GLU A 108 -5.83 -12.82 16.13
CA GLU A 108 -7.26 -12.84 16.44
C GLU A 108 -7.56 -12.55 17.91
N ASP A 109 -6.63 -12.89 18.79
CA ASP A 109 -6.80 -12.64 20.22
C ASP A 109 -6.93 -11.13 20.52
N VAL A 110 -6.24 -10.29 19.75
CA VAL A 110 -6.33 -8.84 19.90
C VAL A 110 -7.74 -8.38 19.57
N GLU A 111 -8.33 -8.92 18.52
CA GLU A 111 -9.68 -8.55 18.10
C GLU A 111 -10.72 -8.99 19.12
N LYS A 112 -10.57 -10.21 19.64
CA LYS A 112 -11.47 -10.72 20.67
C LYS A 112 -11.39 -9.91 21.95
N ALA A 113 -10.18 -9.54 22.36
CA ALA A 113 -9.98 -8.71 23.53
C ALA A 113 -10.63 -7.34 23.34
N ALA A 114 -10.48 -6.75 22.17
CA ALA A 114 -11.09 -5.47 21.87
C ALA A 114 -12.61 -5.53 21.98
N GLU A 115 -13.22 -6.60 21.47
CA GLU A 115 -14.67 -6.79 21.59
C GLU A 115 -15.11 -6.89 23.03
N GLN A 116 -14.38 -7.66 23.83
CA GLN A 116 -14.75 -7.86 25.24
C GLN A 116 -14.57 -6.59 26.07
N LEU A 117 -13.51 -5.83 25.81
CA LEU A 117 -13.18 -4.65 26.59
C LEU A 117 -13.99 -3.41 26.20
N THR A 118 -14.38 -3.31 24.95
CA THR A 118 -15.01 -2.09 24.42
C THR A 118 -16.47 -2.29 24.01
N GLY A 119 -16.89 -3.52 23.81
CA GLY A 119 -18.23 -3.80 23.29
C GLY A 119 -18.37 -3.56 21.79
N PHE A 120 -17.28 -3.25 21.11
CA PHE A 120 -17.32 -3.04 19.67
C PHE A 120 -17.52 -4.36 18.93
N LYS A 121 -18.24 -4.29 17.81
CA LYS A 121 -18.26 -5.38 16.85
C LYS A 121 -17.04 -5.21 15.96
N VAL A 122 -15.97 -5.92 16.23
CA VAL A 122 -14.69 -5.71 15.59
C VAL A 122 -14.70 -6.31 14.18
N ARG A 123 -14.22 -5.54 13.22
CA ARG A 123 -14.11 -5.94 11.82
C ARG A 123 -12.70 -6.42 11.47
N GLY A 124 -11.71 -5.93 12.17
CA GLY A 124 -10.31 -6.23 11.89
C GLY A 124 -9.40 -5.28 12.64
N HIS A 125 -8.12 -5.36 12.35
CA HIS A 125 -7.12 -4.45 12.92
C HIS A 125 -5.92 -4.38 12.00
N ARG A 126 -5.06 -3.42 12.28
CA ARG A 126 -3.78 -3.29 11.58
C ARG A 126 -2.71 -3.04 12.63
N MET A 127 -1.46 -3.38 12.30
CA MET A 127 -0.35 -3.20 13.22
C MET A 127 0.86 -2.70 12.49
N GLU A 128 1.57 -1.78 13.12
CA GLU A 128 2.83 -1.25 12.63
C GLU A 128 3.90 -1.46 13.70
N VAL A 129 5.05 -1.96 13.26
CA VAL A 129 6.19 -2.16 14.12
C VAL A 129 7.25 -1.13 13.70
N TYR A 130 7.80 -0.41 14.65
CA TYR A 130 8.74 0.68 14.39
C TYR A 130 10.16 0.29 14.79
N GLY A 131 11.11 0.67 13.97
CA GLY A 131 12.50 0.37 14.27
C GLY A 131 13.44 0.94 13.23
N ILE A 132 14.59 0.33 13.06
CA ILE A 132 15.62 0.79 12.12
C ILE A 132 15.87 -0.34 11.13
N CYS A 133 15.68 -0.05 9.83
CA CYS A 133 15.82 -1.09 8.80
C CYS A 133 17.28 -1.55 8.68
N PRO A 134 17.52 -2.74 8.07
CA PRO A 134 18.88 -3.28 7.98
C PRO A 134 19.88 -2.34 7.31
N GLU A 135 19.47 -1.63 6.28
CA GLU A 135 20.37 -0.69 5.59
C GLU A 135 20.76 0.48 6.48
N CYS A 136 19.79 1.03 7.23
CA CYS A 136 20.09 2.13 8.15
C CYS A 136 20.92 1.69 9.32
N GLN A 137 20.73 0.45 9.80
CA GLN A 137 21.59 -0.11 10.85
C GLN A 137 23.05 -0.15 10.41
N LYS A 138 23.30 -0.51 9.16
CA LYS A 138 24.66 -0.57 8.62
C LYS A 138 25.32 0.81 8.56
N LYS A 139 24.54 1.86 8.43
CA LYS A 139 25.05 3.24 8.36
C LYS A 139 25.30 3.83 9.75
N GLN A 140 24.74 3.24 10.78
CA GLN A 140 24.91 3.68 12.16
C GLN A 140 26.06 2.90 12.80
N LYS A 141 26.95 3.62 13.48
CA LYS A 141 28.05 2.99 14.21
C LYS A 141 28.18 3.63 15.58
#